data_338fa90f1d450c2fceb71a5cd1b6f543
#
_entry.id   338fa90f1d450c2fceb71a5cd1b6f543
#
_cell.length_a   1.000
_cell.length_b   1.000
_cell.length_c   1.000
_cell.angle_alpha   90.00
_cell.angle_beta   90.00
_cell.angle_gamma   90.00
#
_symmetry.space_group_name_H-M   'P 1'
#
loop_
_entity.id
_entity.type
_entity.pdbx_description
1 polymer ?
#
loop_
_entity_poly.entity_id
_entity_poly.type
_entity_poly.pdbx_seq_one_letter_code
_entity_poly.pdbx_strand_id
1 'polypeptide(L)'
;MALTPPTIKAVRAIDDRLIFELDQDREVSLPISASARLARATAVERDHWTIGPRGISVHWPDVDEDIAIWDILGIAEDAYLWSLREAPVS
;
A
#
# COMPACT_ATOMS: atom_id res chain seq x y z
N MET A 1 22.39 7.66 9.91
CA MET A 1 22.05 6.96 8.67
C MET A 1 20.58 7.23 8.33
N ALA A 2 20.32 7.77 7.17
CA ALA A 2 18.95 8.03 6.76
C ALA A 2 18.33 6.74 6.22
N LEU A 3 17.09 6.47 6.63
CA LEU A 3 16.36 5.31 6.15
C LEU A 3 15.60 5.69 4.87
N THR A 4 15.64 4.81 3.89
CA THR A 4 14.83 4.99 2.70
C THR A 4 13.37 4.75 3.06
N PRO A 5 12.44 5.63 2.63
CA PRO A 5 11.01 5.39 2.89
C PRO A 5 10.57 4.06 2.29
N PRO A 6 9.66 3.34 2.93
CA PRO A 6 9.20 2.06 2.43
C PRO A 6 8.37 2.21 1.16
N THR A 7 8.40 1.16 0.32
CA THR A 7 7.56 1.07 -0.86
C THR A 7 6.80 -0.25 -0.84
N ILE A 8 5.69 -0.31 -1.56
CA ILE A 8 4.84 -1.50 -1.61
C ILE A 8 5.33 -2.42 -2.72
N LYS A 9 5.49 -3.70 -2.41
CA LYS A 9 5.89 -4.71 -3.39
C LYS A 9 4.74 -5.60 -3.82
N ALA A 10 3.84 -5.92 -2.90
CA ALA A 10 2.74 -6.85 -3.17
C ALA A 10 1.65 -6.67 -2.13
N VAL A 11 0.47 -7.22 -2.44
CA VAL A 11 -0.67 -7.21 -1.51
C VAL A 11 -1.26 -8.61 -1.49
N ARG A 12 -1.64 -9.08 -0.31
CA ARG A 12 -2.37 -10.33 -0.16
C ARG A 12 -3.66 -10.06 0.58
N ALA A 13 -4.77 -10.60 0.07
CA ALA A 13 -6.04 -10.56 0.77
C ALA A 13 -6.26 -11.94 1.40
N ILE A 14 -6.16 -12.02 2.71
CA ILE A 14 -6.30 -13.28 3.45
C ILE A 14 -7.35 -13.07 4.53
N ASP A 15 -8.38 -13.92 4.51
CA ASP A 15 -9.51 -13.81 5.43
C ASP A 15 -10.08 -12.39 5.37
N ASP A 16 -10.14 -11.68 6.49
CA ASP A 16 -10.68 -10.33 6.54
C ASP A 16 -9.57 -9.27 6.60
N ARG A 17 -8.38 -9.59 6.08
CA ARG A 17 -7.24 -8.68 6.17
C ARG A 17 -6.59 -8.44 4.82
N LEU A 18 -6.05 -7.23 4.66
CA LEU A 18 -5.17 -6.87 3.55
C LEU A 18 -3.76 -6.80 4.11
N ILE A 19 -2.85 -7.58 3.54
CA ILE A 19 -1.46 -7.60 3.98
C ILE A 19 -0.61 -6.98 2.89
N PHE A 20 -0.03 -5.82 3.17
CA PHE A 20 0.83 -5.10 2.24
C PHE A 20 2.26 -5.48 2.52
N GLU A 21 2.91 -6.12 1.56
CA GLU A 21 4.32 -6.47 1.67
C GLU A 21 5.13 -5.28 1.18
N LEU A 22 5.98 -4.78 2.07
CA LEU A 22 6.84 -3.65 1.78
C LEU A 22 8.26 -4.15 1.51
N ASP A 23 9.13 -3.25 1.05
CA ASP A 23 10.54 -3.58 0.92
C ASP A 23 11.17 -3.79 2.29
N GLN A 24 12.39 -4.37 2.32
CA GLN A 24 13.15 -4.64 3.54
C GLN A 24 12.42 -5.58 4.50
N ASP A 25 11.69 -6.55 3.95
CA ASP A 25 10.99 -7.59 4.72
C ASP A 25 9.98 -7.06 5.73
N ARG A 26 9.35 -5.91 5.43
CA ARG A 26 8.33 -5.33 6.28
C ARG A 26 6.93 -5.62 5.72
N GLU A 27 5.97 -5.69 6.62
CA GLU A 27 4.57 -5.87 6.26
C GLU A 27 3.70 -4.94 7.08
N VAL A 28 2.58 -4.51 6.47
CA VAL A 28 1.53 -3.80 7.20
C VAL A 28 0.22 -4.51 6.92
N SER A 29 -0.53 -4.81 7.96
CA SER A 29 -1.79 -5.50 7.85
C SER A 29 -2.93 -4.56 8.24
N LEU A 30 -3.94 -4.45 7.38
CA LEU A 30 -5.14 -3.68 7.65
C LEU A 30 -6.36 -4.59 7.61
N PRO A 31 -7.40 -4.29 8.40
CA PRO A 31 -8.67 -5.00 8.23
C PRO A 31 -9.25 -4.66 6.86
N ILE A 32 -9.90 -5.62 6.22
CA ILE A 32 -10.51 -5.39 4.90
C ILE A 32 -11.55 -4.26 4.96
N SER A 33 -12.14 -4.05 6.14
CA SER A 33 -13.11 -2.98 6.36
C SER A 33 -12.51 -1.58 6.25
N ALA A 34 -11.18 -1.47 6.19
CA ALA A 34 -10.53 -0.18 5.92
C ALA A 34 -10.88 0.34 4.53
N SER A 35 -11.31 -0.54 3.61
CA SER A 35 -11.77 -0.16 2.29
C SER A 35 -13.17 -0.74 2.06
N ALA A 36 -14.17 0.11 2.00
CA ALA A 36 -15.54 -0.34 1.76
C ALA A 36 -15.66 -1.05 0.39
N ARG A 37 -14.92 -0.58 -0.60
CA ARG A 37 -14.96 -1.19 -1.93
C ARG A 37 -14.36 -2.59 -1.93
N LEU A 38 -13.24 -2.78 -1.26
CA LEU A 38 -12.60 -4.09 -1.17
C LEU A 38 -13.37 -5.04 -0.26
N ALA A 39 -14.03 -4.51 0.77
CA ALA A 39 -14.86 -5.33 1.64
C ALA A 39 -16.02 -5.97 0.89
N ARG A 40 -16.53 -5.30 -0.15
CA ARG A 40 -17.63 -5.80 -0.98
C ARG A 40 -17.15 -6.55 -2.22
N ALA A 41 -15.85 -6.57 -2.47
CA ALA A 41 -15.29 -7.19 -3.67
C ALA A 41 -15.25 -8.72 -3.53
N THR A 42 -15.21 -9.40 -4.67
CA THR A 42 -15.00 -10.85 -4.69
C THR A 42 -13.54 -11.17 -4.42
N ALA A 43 -13.26 -12.45 -4.14
CA ALA A 43 -11.89 -12.89 -3.93
C ALA A 43 -11.02 -12.63 -5.16
N VAL A 44 -11.58 -12.86 -6.35
CA VAL A 44 -10.86 -12.62 -7.62
C VAL A 44 -10.54 -11.13 -7.76
N GLU A 45 -11.51 -10.26 -7.47
CA GLU A 45 -11.30 -8.82 -7.56
C GLU A 45 -10.25 -8.32 -6.58
N ARG A 46 -10.22 -8.89 -5.36
CA ARG A 46 -9.22 -8.52 -4.34
C ARG A 46 -7.81 -8.93 -4.74
N ASP A 47 -7.69 -9.98 -5.56
CA ASP A 47 -6.39 -10.44 -6.04
C ASP A 47 -5.95 -9.76 -7.35
N HIS A 48 -6.82 -8.95 -7.95
CA HIS A 48 -6.51 -8.26 -9.19
C HIS A 48 -6.11 -6.81 -8.90
N TRP A 49 -4.82 -6.62 -8.65
CA TRP A 49 -4.27 -5.31 -8.30
C TRP A 49 -2.99 -5.04 -9.10
N THR A 50 -2.65 -3.76 -9.20
CA THR A 50 -1.40 -3.33 -9.82
C THR A 50 -0.69 -2.36 -8.87
N ILE A 51 0.63 -2.39 -8.88
CA ILE A 51 1.44 -1.46 -8.09
C ILE A 51 1.64 -0.20 -8.92
N GLY A 52 1.39 0.94 -8.31
CA GLY A 52 1.57 2.24 -8.95
C GLY A 52 3.03 2.63 -9.05
N PRO A 53 3.31 3.79 -9.69
CA PRO A 53 4.68 4.25 -9.88
C PRO A 53 5.44 4.33 -8.55
N ARG A 54 6.69 3.90 -8.55
CA ARG A 54 7.59 3.95 -7.40
C ARG A 54 7.13 3.12 -6.20
N GLY A 55 6.10 2.27 -6.37
CA GLY A 55 5.61 1.44 -5.28
C GLY A 55 4.91 2.22 -4.17
N ILE A 56 4.35 3.39 -4.47
CA ILE A 56 3.71 4.22 -3.44
C ILE A 56 2.19 4.08 -3.39
N SER A 57 1.62 3.25 -4.25
CA SER A 57 0.18 3.01 -4.25
C SER A 57 -0.14 1.66 -4.86
N VAL A 58 -1.35 1.18 -4.59
CA VAL A 58 -1.90 -0.03 -5.19
C VAL A 58 -3.26 0.33 -5.77
N HIS A 59 -3.54 -0.14 -6.97
CA HIS A 59 -4.80 0.11 -7.66
C HIS A 59 -5.51 -1.21 -7.93
N TRP A 60 -6.81 -1.25 -7.64
CA TRP A 60 -7.70 -2.38 -7.94
C TRP A 60 -8.67 -1.93 -9.03
N PRO A 61 -8.41 -2.27 -10.31
CA PRO A 61 -9.21 -1.74 -11.42
C PRO A 61 -10.67 -2.21 -11.42
N ASP A 62 -10.92 -3.42 -10.94
CA ASP A 62 -12.28 -3.96 -10.98
C ASP A 62 -13.26 -3.23 -10.07
N VAL A 63 -12.78 -2.60 -9.02
CA VAL A 63 -13.60 -1.89 -8.04
C VAL A 63 -13.22 -0.41 -7.92
N ASP A 64 -12.32 0.04 -8.78
CA ASP A 64 -11.87 1.44 -8.84
C ASP A 64 -11.39 1.93 -7.47
N GLU A 65 -10.53 1.13 -6.83
CA GLU A 65 -9.98 1.49 -5.53
C GLU A 65 -8.49 1.74 -5.64
N ASP A 66 -8.02 2.77 -4.95
CA ASP A 66 -6.61 3.09 -4.83
C ASP A 66 -6.26 3.24 -3.36
N ILE A 67 -5.16 2.63 -2.93
CA ILE A 67 -4.67 2.81 -1.57
C ILE A 67 -3.21 3.24 -1.66
N ALA A 68 -2.92 4.39 -1.05
CA ALA A 68 -1.57 4.93 -1.04
C ALA A 68 -0.81 4.45 0.19
N ILE A 69 0.52 4.42 0.06
CA ILE A 69 1.37 3.93 1.15
C ILE A 69 1.25 4.79 2.41
N TRP A 70 1.05 6.09 2.26
CA TRP A 70 0.89 6.94 3.44
C TRP A 70 -0.38 6.62 4.21
N ASP A 71 -1.42 6.11 3.55
CA ASP A 71 -2.64 5.68 4.23
C ASP A 71 -2.39 4.44 5.08
N ILE A 72 -1.63 3.47 4.56
CA ILE A 72 -1.37 2.25 5.31
C ILE A 72 -0.34 2.46 6.43
N LEU A 73 0.53 3.46 6.29
CA LEU A 73 1.50 3.80 7.33
C LEU A 73 0.90 4.73 8.39
N GLY A 74 -0.28 5.31 8.12
CA GLY A 74 -0.91 6.22 9.06
C GLY A 74 -0.23 7.57 9.17
N ILE A 75 0.41 8.01 8.10
CA ILE A 75 1.08 9.32 8.05
C ILE A 75 0.45 10.18 6.96
N ALA A 76 0.75 11.48 6.99
CA ALA A 76 0.25 12.38 5.96
C ALA A 76 1.02 12.18 4.65
N GLU A 77 0.33 12.40 3.54
CA GLU A 77 0.95 12.27 2.21
C GLU A 77 2.18 13.17 2.08
N ASP A 78 2.08 14.42 2.50
CA ASP A 78 3.19 15.36 2.37
C ASP A 78 4.38 14.95 3.27
N ALA A 79 4.12 14.33 4.41
CA ALA A 79 5.20 13.83 5.26
C ALA A 79 5.96 12.70 4.55
N TYR A 80 5.26 11.80 3.87
CA TYR A 80 5.91 10.73 3.11
C TYR A 80 6.71 11.31 1.94
N LEU A 81 6.10 12.22 1.18
CA LEU A 81 6.76 12.82 0.03
C LEU A 81 7.98 13.65 0.45
N TRP A 82 7.90 14.31 1.60
CA TRP A 82 9.04 15.02 2.15
C TRP A 82 10.19 14.06 2.48
N SER A 83 9.88 12.88 3.05
CA SER A 83 10.93 11.91 3.37
C SER A 83 11.59 11.36 2.11
N LEU A 84 10.90 11.28 0.98
CA LEU A 84 11.52 10.92 -0.30
C LEU A 84 12.52 11.98 -0.74
N ARG A 85 12.22 13.25 -0.52
CA ARG A 85 13.12 14.36 -0.87
C ARG A 85 14.34 14.41 0.04
N GLU A 86 14.19 13.97 1.28
CA GLU A 86 15.27 13.93 2.27
C GLU A 86 16.11 12.66 2.14
N ALA A 87 15.66 11.68 1.36
CA ALA A 87 16.39 10.44 1.20
C ALA A 87 17.77 10.72 0.60
N PRO A 88 18.82 10.09 1.10
CA PRO A 88 20.16 10.33 0.60
C PRO A 88 20.26 9.90 -0.87
N VAL A 89 20.94 10.72 -1.66
CA VAL A 89 21.26 10.38 -3.03
C VAL A 89 22.57 9.61 -2.97
N SER A 90 22.50 8.34 -3.26
CA SER A 90 23.70 7.50 -3.27
C SER A 90 24.39 7.56 -4.61
#